data_51fe275cdd7ba5b20b57a39625310661
#
_entry.id   51fe275cdd7ba5b20b57a39625310661
#
_cell.length_a   1.000
_cell.length_b   1.000
_cell.length_c   1.000
_cell.angle_alpha   90.00
_cell.angle_beta   90.00
_cell.angle_gamma   90.00
#
_symmetry.space_group_name_H-M   'P 1'
#
loop_
_entity.id
_entity.type
_entity.pdbx_description
1 polymer ?
#
loop_
_entity_poly.entity_id
_entity_poly.type
_entity_poly.pdbx_seq_one_letter_code
_entity_poly.pdbx_strand_id
1 'polypeptide(L)'
;IKEIYTEICKNFDDILKEHGYIRVDNYYKVEKESEDEIIFVCHFGMMCVLMSHLMNIPHSILGMTTCCAPTGVTRFVSKKKKKGIAHFRCLCFSDTSHLALENYEPSFAGRFCEIYSSKDRH
;
A
#
# COMPACT_ATOMS: atom_id res chain seq x y z
N ILE A 1 18.56 2.77 -7.03
CA ILE A 1 17.42 2.35 -6.16
C ILE A 1 16.60 3.57 -5.75
N LYS A 2 17.23 4.63 -5.25
CA LYS A 2 16.56 5.87 -4.87
C LYS A 2 15.83 6.52 -6.04
N GLU A 3 16.40 6.47 -7.23
CA GLU A 3 15.82 7.01 -8.46
C GLU A 3 14.58 6.25 -8.88
N ILE A 4 14.62 4.92 -8.79
CA ILE A 4 13.46 4.06 -9.08
C ILE A 4 12.32 4.34 -8.11
N TYR A 5 12.62 4.47 -6.82
CA TYR A 5 11.64 4.82 -5.79
C TYR A 5 10.94 6.15 -6.13
N THR A 6 11.73 7.17 -6.45
CA THR A 6 11.22 8.50 -6.79
C THR A 6 10.33 8.46 -8.03
N GLU A 7 10.71 7.70 -9.04
CA GLU A 7 9.93 7.54 -10.27
C GLU A 7 8.59 6.84 -10.00
N ILE A 8 8.61 5.76 -9.20
CA ILE A 8 7.38 5.05 -8.83
C ILE A 8 6.42 5.98 -8.09
N CYS A 9 6.92 6.74 -7.11
CA CYS A 9 6.11 7.68 -6.35
C CYS A 9 5.52 8.77 -7.25
N LYS A 10 6.31 9.29 -8.19
CA LYS A 10 5.84 10.30 -9.14
C LYS A 10 4.73 9.74 -10.03
N ASN A 11 4.93 8.55 -10.59
CA ASN A 11 3.94 7.93 -11.45
C ASN A 11 2.64 7.62 -10.68
N PHE A 12 2.76 7.20 -9.45
CA PHE A 12 1.62 6.98 -8.56
C PHE A 12 0.85 8.29 -8.29
N ASP A 13 1.58 9.37 -8.01
CA ASP A 13 0.96 10.68 -7.79
C ASP A 13 0.28 11.21 -9.07
N ASP A 14 0.81 10.89 -10.25
CA ASP A 14 0.18 11.24 -11.52
C ASP A 14 -1.19 10.54 -11.68
N ILE A 15 -1.27 9.27 -11.27
CA ILE A 15 -2.53 8.54 -11.26
C ILE A 15 -3.53 9.18 -10.28
N LEU A 16 -3.09 9.50 -9.07
CA LEU A 16 -3.94 10.14 -8.08
C LEU A 16 -4.40 11.52 -8.53
N LYS A 17 -3.58 12.24 -9.27
CA LYS A 17 -3.93 13.54 -9.84
C LYS A 17 -5.10 13.44 -10.82
N GLU A 18 -5.16 12.38 -11.62
CA GLU A 18 -6.28 12.13 -12.52
C GLU A 18 -7.60 11.98 -11.75
N HIS A 19 -7.54 11.58 -10.49
CA HIS A 19 -8.69 11.41 -9.60
C HIS A 19 -8.89 12.59 -8.64
N GLY A 20 -8.21 13.69 -8.86
CA GLY A 20 -8.42 14.92 -8.10
C GLY A 20 -7.49 15.13 -6.91
N TYR A 21 -6.47 14.31 -6.74
CA TYR A 21 -5.53 14.41 -5.61
C TYR A 21 -4.16 14.88 -6.09
N ILE A 22 -3.71 16.04 -5.60
CA ILE A 22 -2.39 16.59 -5.96
C ILE A 22 -1.48 16.52 -4.74
N ARG A 23 -0.33 15.87 -4.89
CA ARG A 23 0.67 15.76 -3.84
C ARG A 23 1.29 17.12 -3.53
N VAL A 24 1.28 17.48 -2.24
CA VAL A 24 1.99 18.65 -1.70
C VAL A 24 2.78 18.16 -0.48
N ASP A 25 4.09 18.08 -0.62
CA ASP A 25 4.98 17.55 0.42
C ASP A 25 4.54 16.15 0.92
N ASN A 26 3.90 16.08 2.08
CA ASN A 26 3.51 14.83 2.71
C ASN A 26 1.98 14.63 2.79
N TYR A 27 1.21 15.43 2.06
CA TYR A 27 -0.23 15.31 2.01
C TYR A 27 -0.74 15.54 0.58
N TYR A 28 -2.04 15.44 0.38
CA TYR A 28 -2.67 15.67 -0.92
C TYR A 28 -3.66 16.81 -0.82
N LYS A 29 -3.62 17.68 -1.84
CA LYS A 29 -4.62 18.70 -2.05
C LYS A 29 -5.74 18.12 -2.90
N VAL A 30 -6.99 18.36 -2.51
CA VAL A 30 -8.15 17.88 -3.25
C VAL A 30 -8.64 18.99 -4.18
N GLU A 31 -8.50 18.81 -5.49
CA GLU A 31 -8.99 19.77 -6.47
C GLU A 31 -10.42 19.47 -6.93
N LYS A 32 -10.77 18.19 -6.97
CA LYS A 32 -12.15 17.79 -7.23
C LYS A 32 -12.48 16.57 -6.37
N GLU A 33 -13.72 16.50 -5.92
CA GLU A 33 -14.18 15.33 -5.20
C GLU A 33 -14.44 14.17 -6.16
N SER A 34 -14.09 12.96 -5.70
CA SER A 34 -14.27 11.74 -6.46
C SER A 34 -14.65 10.61 -5.52
N GLU A 35 -15.58 9.78 -5.97
CA GLU A 35 -15.92 8.53 -5.32
C GLU A 35 -15.29 7.34 -6.05
N ASP A 36 -14.33 7.62 -6.92
CA ASP A 36 -13.64 6.59 -7.69
C ASP A 36 -12.94 5.58 -6.80
N GLU A 37 -12.97 4.34 -7.23
CA GLU A 37 -12.25 3.25 -6.62
C GLU A 37 -11.10 2.85 -7.54
N ILE A 38 -9.88 2.88 -7.02
CA ILE A 38 -8.68 2.56 -7.78
C ILE A 38 -8.12 1.24 -7.25
N ILE A 39 -7.91 0.28 -8.15
CA ILE A 39 -7.39 -1.03 -7.79
C ILE A 39 -6.00 -1.20 -8.39
N PHE A 40 -5.01 -1.47 -7.53
CA PHE A 40 -3.64 -1.81 -7.94
C PHE A 40 -3.40 -3.30 -7.71
N VAL A 41 -2.98 -3.99 -8.75
CA VAL A 41 -2.57 -5.40 -8.65
C VAL A 41 -1.05 -5.42 -8.76
N CYS A 42 -0.38 -5.77 -7.66
CA CYS A 42 1.07 -5.70 -7.60
C CYS A 42 1.63 -6.71 -6.59
N HIS A 43 2.97 -6.78 -6.54
CA HIS A 43 3.68 -7.59 -5.56
C HIS A 43 4.02 -6.79 -4.31
N PHE A 44 4.43 -7.49 -3.25
CA PHE A 44 4.69 -6.90 -1.94
C PHE A 44 5.69 -5.74 -1.97
N GLY A 45 6.79 -5.87 -2.73
CA GLY A 45 7.79 -4.80 -2.82
C GLY A 45 7.23 -3.50 -3.36
N MET A 46 6.43 -3.58 -4.42
CA MET A 46 5.75 -2.41 -4.99
C MET A 46 4.74 -1.84 -3.99
N MET A 47 3.98 -2.71 -3.33
CA MET A 47 3.02 -2.28 -2.32
C MET A 47 3.70 -1.52 -1.19
N CYS A 48 4.86 -1.97 -0.72
CA CYS A 48 5.64 -1.26 0.31
C CYS A 48 6.02 0.15 -0.14
N VAL A 49 6.39 0.34 -1.40
CA VAL A 49 6.72 1.66 -1.95
C VAL A 49 5.49 2.57 -1.95
N LEU A 50 4.37 2.08 -2.46
CA LEU A 50 3.14 2.87 -2.52
C LEU A 50 2.63 3.22 -1.12
N MET A 51 2.62 2.27 -0.21
CA MET A 51 2.21 2.49 1.18
C MET A 51 3.12 3.48 1.89
N SER A 52 4.44 3.34 1.72
CA SER A 52 5.40 4.25 2.35
C SER A 52 5.15 5.69 1.91
N HIS A 53 4.82 5.88 0.65
CA HIS A 53 4.52 7.19 0.09
C HIS A 53 3.22 7.77 0.68
N LEU A 54 2.17 6.97 0.78
CA LEU A 54 0.90 7.39 1.36
C LEU A 54 0.98 7.64 2.87
N MET A 55 1.74 6.82 3.58
CA MET A 55 1.83 6.85 5.05
C MET A 55 2.99 7.70 5.57
N ASN A 56 3.88 8.16 4.70
CA ASN A 56 5.09 8.90 5.06
C ASN A 56 6.02 8.09 6.00
N ILE A 57 6.14 6.81 5.73
CA ILE A 57 7.01 5.88 6.45
C ILE A 57 8.07 5.37 5.48
N PRO A 58 9.35 5.25 5.88
CA PRO A 58 10.38 4.68 5.01
C PRO A 58 9.99 3.29 4.52
N HIS A 59 10.12 3.04 3.21
CA HIS A 59 9.71 1.77 2.61
C HIS A 59 10.51 0.57 3.14
N SER A 60 11.76 0.79 3.55
CA SER A 60 12.58 -0.25 4.15
C SER A 60 12.02 -0.74 5.47
N ILE A 61 11.42 0.15 6.26
CA ILE A 61 10.78 -0.22 7.52
C ILE A 61 9.57 -1.13 7.24
N LEU A 62 8.72 -0.75 6.29
CA LEU A 62 7.58 -1.58 5.91
C LEU A 62 8.02 -2.95 5.38
N GLY A 63 9.04 -2.99 4.55
CA GLY A 63 9.56 -4.25 4.00
C GLY A 63 10.14 -5.18 5.06
N MET A 64 10.69 -4.64 6.14
CA MET A 64 11.29 -5.42 7.23
C MET A 64 10.28 -5.83 8.30
N THR A 65 9.22 -5.07 8.47
CA THR A 65 8.30 -5.22 9.60
C THR A 65 6.93 -5.75 9.24
N THR A 66 6.66 -5.96 7.95
CA THR A 66 5.38 -6.47 7.47
C THR A 66 5.59 -7.60 6.48
N CYS A 67 4.57 -8.41 6.30
CA CYS A 67 4.49 -9.37 5.20
C CYS A 67 3.04 -9.46 4.72
N CYS A 68 2.87 -9.83 3.45
CA CYS A 68 1.55 -10.02 2.87
C CYS A 68 1.35 -11.43 2.39
N ALA A 69 0.17 -11.98 2.65
CA ALA A 69 -0.22 -13.24 2.05
C ALA A 69 -0.54 -13.04 0.57
N PRO A 70 -0.24 -14.03 -0.29
CA PRO A 70 -0.74 -14.01 -1.67
C PRO A 70 -2.24 -13.81 -1.69
N THR A 71 -2.74 -13.03 -2.65
CA THR A 71 -4.13 -12.56 -2.78
C THR A 71 -4.62 -11.65 -1.66
N GLY A 72 -3.78 -11.30 -0.69
CA GLY A 72 -4.15 -10.37 0.38
C GLY A 72 -4.53 -9.00 -0.17
N VAL A 73 -5.54 -8.39 0.43
CA VAL A 73 -6.06 -7.08 0.03
C VAL A 73 -5.69 -6.03 1.07
N THR A 74 -5.04 -4.98 0.64
CA THR A 74 -4.74 -3.82 1.46
C THR A 74 -5.58 -2.65 0.96
N ARG A 75 -6.27 -1.98 1.87
CA ARG A 75 -7.25 -0.97 1.51
C ARG A 75 -6.98 0.35 2.19
N PHE A 76 -6.98 1.41 1.38
CA PHE A 76 -6.87 2.79 1.84
C PHE A 76 -8.12 3.57 1.47
N VAL A 77 -8.46 4.52 2.31
CA VAL A 77 -9.50 5.51 1.99
C VAL A 77 -8.96 6.91 2.19
N SER A 78 -9.38 7.84 1.35
CA SER A 78 -9.04 9.24 1.53
C SER A 78 -9.86 9.81 2.69
N LYS A 79 -9.20 10.55 3.56
CA LYS A 79 -9.84 11.25 4.66
C LYS A 79 -9.56 12.73 4.57
N LYS A 80 -10.63 13.52 4.55
CA LYS A 80 -10.57 14.98 4.44
C LYS A 80 -10.94 15.56 5.80
N LYS A 81 -9.93 15.87 6.62
CA LYS A 81 -10.16 16.54 7.91
C LYS A 81 -10.40 18.04 7.76
N LYS A 82 -9.84 18.63 6.71
CA LYS A 82 -10.01 20.03 6.33
C LYS A 82 -10.42 20.11 4.88
N LYS A 83 -11.18 21.13 4.53
CA LYS A 83 -11.56 21.37 3.14
C LYS A 83 -10.32 21.50 2.26
N GLY A 84 -10.25 20.74 1.20
CA GLY A 84 -9.17 20.76 0.23
C GLY A 84 -7.91 19.98 0.61
N ILE A 85 -7.87 19.33 1.76
CA ILE A 85 -6.73 18.54 2.21
C ILE A 85 -7.15 17.10 2.50
N ALA A 86 -6.44 16.14 1.93
CA ALA A 86 -6.68 14.72 2.13
C ALA A 86 -5.43 13.99 2.63
N HIS A 87 -5.67 13.04 3.52
CA HIS A 87 -4.72 11.99 3.89
C HIS A 87 -5.35 10.65 3.56
N PHE A 88 -4.53 9.64 3.33
CA PHE A 88 -5.00 8.28 3.07
C PHE A 88 -4.84 7.43 4.33
N ARG A 89 -5.93 6.82 4.75
CA ARG A 89 -5.95 5.95 5.93
C ARG A 89 -6.00 4.51 5.51
N CYS A 90 -5.10 3.69 6.05
CA CYS A 90 -5.13 2.25 5.86
C CYS A 90 -6.23 1.65 6.73
N LEU A 91 -7.24 1.02 6.11
CA LEU A 91 -8.33 0.37 6.81
C LEU A 91 -8.04 -1.09 7.11
N CYS A 92 -7.35 -1.77 6.22
CA CYS A 92 -6.92 -3.14 6.42
C CYS A 92 -5.63 -3.40 5.66
N PHE A 93 -4.85 -4.34 6.17
CA PHE A 93 -3.57 -4.73 5.60
C PHE A 93 -3.55 -6.23 5.38
N SER A 94 -3.28 -6.66 4.15
CA SER A 94 -3.20 -8.08 3.78
C SER A 94 -4.43 -8.88 4.22
N ASP A 95 -5.62 -8.35 4.04
CA ASP A 95 -6.86 -9.03 4.39
C ASP A 95 -7.05 -10.27 3.51
N THR A 96 -7.27 -11.40 4.15
CA THR A 96 -7.50 -12.70 3.50
C THR A 96 -8.87 -13.29 3.83
N SER A 97 -9.81 -12.46 4.25
CA SER A 97 -11.16 -12.92 4.63
C SER A 97 -11.87 -13.66 3.48
N HIS A 98 -11.60 -13.30 2.22
CA HIS A 98 -12.13 -14.01 1.06
C HIS A 98 -11.67 -15.47 1.00
N LEU A 99 -10.49 -15.79 1.51
CA LEU A 99 -10.00 -17.17 1.60
C LEU A 99 -10.75 -17.93 2.71
N ALA A 100 -10.93 -17.29 3.86
CA ALA A 100 -11.65 -17.89 4.98
C ALA A 100 -13.09 -18.23 4.63
N LEU A 101 -13.77 -17.40 3.83
CA LEU A 101 -15.12 -17.64 3.36
C LEU A 101 -15.23 -18.91 2.51
N GLU A 102 -14.17 -19.29 1.80
CA GLU A 102 -14.09 -20.50 0.98
C GLU A 102 -13.36 -21.65 1.68
N ASN A 103 -13.10 -21.53 2.99
CA ASN A 103 -12.38 -22.50 3.81
C ASN A 103 -10.94 -22.76 3.34
N TYR A 104 -10.28 -21.76 2.76
CA TYR A 104 -8.88 -21.81 2.39
C TYR A 104 -8.00 -21.14 3.44
N GLU A 105 -6.82 -21.71 3.68
CA GLU A 105 -5.79 -21.09 4.50
C GLU A 105 -4.90 -20.18 3.64
N PRO A 106 -4.40 -19.07 4.20
CA PRO A 106 -3.41 -18.23 3.49
C PRO A 106 -2.14 -19.02 3.20
N SER A 107 -1.58 -18.85 2.01
CA SER A 107 -0.32 -19.49 1.64
C SER A 107 0.85 -18.86 2.40
N PHE A 108 1.80 -19.69 2.83
CA PHE A 108 3.06 -19.24 3.41
C PHE A 108 4.08 -18.79 2.36
N ALA A 109 3.78 -18.92 1.07
CA ALA A 109 4.71 -18.56 -0.02
C ALA A 109 5.15 -17.09 0.00
N GLY A 110 4.34 -16.20 0.55
CA GLY A 110 4.67 -14.79 0.70
C GLY A 110 5.53 -14.46 1.92
N ARG A 111 5.79 -15.41 2.79
CA ARG A 111 6.60 -15.21 3.99
C ARG A 111 8.07 -15.54 3.73
N PHE A 112 8.93 -14.83 4.43
CA PHE A 112 10.36 -15.09 4.42
C PHE A 112 10.74 -15.89 5.68
N CYS A 113 11.96 -16.44 5.67
CA CYS A 113 12.48 -17.10 6.85
C CYS A 113 12.63 -16.10 8.00
N GLU A 114 12.02 -16.41 9.13
CA GLU A 114 12.04 -15.57 10.33
C GLU A 114 13.20 -15.94 11.26
N ILE A 115 13.90 -17.02 10.98
CA ILE A 115 15.00 -17.52 11.80
C ILE A 115 16.28 -17.54 10.96
N TYR A 116 17.32 -16.90 11.45
CA TYR A 116 18.60 -16.77 10.73
C TYR A 116 19.19 -18.11 10.30
N SER A 117 19.04 -19.15 11.12
CA SER A 117 19.61 -20.47 10.88
C SER A 117 18.73 -21.42 10.06
N SER A 118 17.56 -20.97 9.62
CA SER A 118 16.63 -21.78 8.82
C SER A 118 16.32 -21.12 7.49
N LYS A 119 16.02 -21.94 6.48
CA LYS A 119 15.53 -21.48 5.18
C LYS A 119 14.03 -21.71 5.01
N ASP A 120 13.37 -22.22 6.04
CA ASP A 120 11.94 -22.46 5.99
C ASP A 120 11.14 -21.16 6.07
N ARG A 121 10.01 -21.12 5.41
CA ARG A 121 9.09 -19.98 5.45
C ARG A 121 8.06 -20.17 6.55
N HIS A 122 7.90 -19.14 7.33
CA HIS A 122 7.01 -19.15 8.48
C HIS A 122 5.79 -18.27 8.32
#